data_4cfd2c0763e5919595978a345445c552
#
_entry.id   4cfd2c0763e5919595978a345445c552
#
_cell.length_a   1.000
_cell.length_b   1.000
_cell.length_c   1.000
_cell.angle_alpha   90.00
_cell.angle_beta   90.00
_cell.angle_gamma   90.00
#
_symmetry.space_group_name_H-M   'P 1'
#
loop_
_entity.id
_entity.type
_entity.pdbx_description
1 polymer ?
#
loop_
_entity_poly.entity_id
_entity_poly.type
_entity_poly.pdbx_seq_one_letter_code
_entity_poly.pdbx_strand_id
1 'polypeptide(L)'
;MKIGFIGPGRMGRPMLDRLAAAGHDVTVLIRSPQARAAAQADGLTCADTIAATVRNADAVFVAVLTDDQVKSVCLGPDGALAAMKPGATLIQHTTCDPATVQQLAAAGAEHGIGVLDAALSGGPHDIAAGTLTLWVGGDDVLLERTRPLLETYASPIMSVGEVGNGQRTKLVNNALFVAQVGLVIDAVRLAGSLGIGEQAILAAVQHGSGASRALGIVASGGSVDAVADRLAGFMRKDIAVVREVARSAGADLGLIGAVLSSDAVEKKVLHPADDRKGTQQ
;
A
#
# COMPACT_ATOMS: atom_id res chain seq x y z
N MET A 1 10.27 -15.70 -15.56
CA MET A 1 10.21 -14.37 -16.20
C MET A 1 11.33 -13.51 -15.65
N LYS A 2 11.79 -12.52 -16.44
CA LYS A 2 12.71 -11.48 -15.98
C LYS A 2 11.94 -10.33 -15.37
N ILE A 3 12.31 -9.96 -14.15
CA ILE A 3 11.57 -8.97 -13.35
C ILE A 3 12.51 -7.83 -12.96
N GLY A 4 12.06 -6.59 -13.17
CA GLY A 4 12.66 -5.41 -12.58
C GLY A 4 11.91 -5.03 -11.30
N PHE A 5 12.60 -4.73 -10.20
CA PHE A 5 11.96 -4.34 -8.96
C PHE A 5 12.48 -3.00 -8.44
N ILE A 6 11.58 -2.03 -8.26
CA ILE A 6 11.89 -0.68 -7.78
C ILE A 6 11.20 -0.43 -6.44
N GLY A 7 11.99 -0.22 -5.39
CA GLY A 7 11.49 0.07 -4.05
C GLY A 7 11.44 -1.15 -3.11
N PRO A 8 12.60 -1.78 -2.81
CA PRO A 8 12.69 -2.91 -1.88
C PRO A 8 12.63 -2.44 -0.41
N GLY A 9 11.61 -1.60 -0.11
CA GLY A 9 11.34 -1.13 1.24
C GLY A 9 10.54 -2.14 2.08
N ARG A 10 9.88 -1.64 3.14
CA ARG A 10 9.14 -2.48 4.10
C ARG A 10 8.11 -3.41 3.44
N MET A 11 7.40 -2.94 2.41
CA MET A 11 6.41 -3.73 1.67
C MET A 11 7.05 -4.46 0.48
N GLY A 12 7.96 -3.80 -0.23
CA GLY A 12 8.57 -4.35 -1.44
C GLY A 12 9.56 -5.48 -1.19
N ARG A 13 10.29 -5.49 -0.06
CA ARG A 13 11.27 -6.54 0.25
C ARG A 13 10.63 -7.93 0.34
N PRO A 14 9.56 -8.16 1.11
CA PRO A 14 8.93 -9.47 1.13
C PRO A 14 8.26 -9.86 -0.20
N MET A 15 7.81 -8.91 -1.05
CA MET A 15 7.35 -9.22 -2.41
C MET A 15 8.52 -9.73 -3.27
N LEU A 16 9.65 -9.02 -3.24
CA LEU A 16 10.88 -9.41 -3.92
C LEU A 16 11.33 -10.82 -3.52
N ASP A 17 11.36 -11.11 -2.22
CA ASP A 17 11.76 -12.40 -1.68
C ASP A 17 10.84 -13.53 -2.18
N ARG A 18 9.53 -13.30 -2.23
CA ARG A 18 8.54 -14.26 -2.74
C ARG A 18 8.70 -14.51 -4.24
N LEU A 19 8.93 -13.47 -5.04
CA LEU A 19 9.19 -13.58 -6.47
C LEU A 19 10.49 -14.37 -6.75
N ALA A 20 11.56 -14.07 -6.01
CA ALA A 20 12.84 -14.79 -6.14
C ALA A 20 12.68 -16.27 -5.71
N ALA A 21 11.99 -16.55 -4.61
CA ALA A 21 11.73 -17.90 -4.14
C ALA A 21 10.88 -18.74 -5.12
N ALA A 22 10.04 -18.09 -5.92
CA ALA A 22 9.27 -18.72 -7.00
C ALA A 22 10.12 -18.99 -8.27
N GLY A 23 11.43 -18.72 -8.24
CA GLY A 23 12.34 -19.00 -9.34
C GLY A 23 12.36 -17.96 -10.45
N HIS A 24 11.89 -16.75 -10.19
CA HIS A 24 11.97 -15.66 -11.16
C HIS A 24 13.36 -14.99 -11.12
N ASP A 25 13.82 -14.52 -12.29
CA ASP A 25 15.08 -13.75 -12.44
C ASP A 25 14.78 -12.28 -12.10
N VAL A 26 15.07 -11.89 -10.85
CA VAL A 26 14.71 -10.57 -10.33
C VAL A 26 15.94 -9.69 -10.19
N THR A 27 15.93 -8.54 -10.89
CA THR A 27 16.90 -7.45 -10.73
C THR A 27 16.28 -6.33 -9.90
N VAL A 28 16.92 -5.97 -8.79
CA VAL A 28 16.40 -4.93 -7.88
C VAL A 28 17.22 -3.64 -7.96
N LEU A 29 16.51 -2.49 -7.98
CA LEU A 29 17.15 -1.17 -7.89
C LEU A 29 17.63 -0.90 -6.47
N ILE A 30 18.94 -0.83 -6.26
CA ILE A 30 19.56 -0.44 -4.99
C ILE A 30 20.69 0.56 -5.25
N ARG A 31 20.44 1.84 -4.88
CA ARG A 31 21.39 2.94 -5.13
C ARG A 31 22.53 3.00 -4.10
N SER A 32 22.25 2.66 -2.82
CA SER A 32 23.25 2.67 -1.76
C SER A 32 24.25 1.51 -1.93
N PRO A 33 25.58 1.77 -1.97
CA PRO A 33 26.59 0.70 -2.07
C PRO A 33 26.52 -0.31 -0.92
N GLN A 34 26.29 0.17 0.32
CA GLN A 34 26.17 -0.70 1.50
C GLN A 34 24.94 -1.60 1.44
N ALA A 35 23.75 -1.01 1.09
CA ALA A 35 22.53 -1.81 0.93
C ALA A 35 22.63 -2.81 -0.24
N ARG A 36 23.38 -2.46 -1.30
CA ARG A 36 23.64 -3.35 -2.42
C ARG A 36 24.51 -4.54 -2.00
N ALA A 37 25.60 -4.30 -1.26
CA ALA A 37 26.45 -5.38 -0.77
C ALA A 37 25.66 -6.34 0.13
N ALA A 38 24.81 -5.85 1.01
CA ALA A 38 23.93 -6.67 1.83
C ALA A 38 22.94 -7.50 0.98
N ALA A 39 22.27 -6.87 0.01
CA ALA A 39 21.32 -7.56 -0.87
C ALA A 39 21.99 -8.62 -1.76
N GLN A 40 23.22 -8.36 -2.23
CA GLN A 40 24.01 -9.34 -2.98
C GLN A 40 24.45 -10.52 -2.10
N ALA A 41 24.76 -10.29 -0.83
CA ALA A 41 25.03 -11.37 0.12
C ALA A 41 23.78 -12.26 0.36
N ASP A 42 22.58 -11.69 0.24
CA ASP A 42 21.31 -12.42 0.25
C ASP A 42 21.00 -13.10 -1.11
N GLY A 43 21.92 -13.06 -2.08
CA GLY A 43 21.75 -13.69 -3.40
C GLY A 43 20.93 -12.88 -4.42
N LEU A 44 20.63 -11.61 -4.16
CA LEU A 44 19.86 -10.78 -5.08
C LEU A 44 20.73 -10.17 -6.19
N THR A 45 20.21 -10.15 -7.41
CA THR A 45 20.78 -9.38 -8.52
C THR A 45 20.40 -7.91 -8.38
N CYS A 46 21.43 -7.04 -8.25
CA CYS A 46 21.23 -5.61 -7.98
C CYS A 46 21.71 -4.74 -9.14
N ALA A 47 20.95 -3.69 -9.44
CA ALA A 47 21.34 -2.60 -10.33
C ALA A 47 21.32 -1.26 -9.57
N ASP A 48 22.08 -0.26 -10.07
CA ASP A 48 22.19 1.08 -9.47
C ASP A 48 21.42 2.15 -10.23
N THR A 49 20.96 1.82 -11.43
CA THR A 49 20.14 2.70 -12.28
C THR A 49 18.80 2.07 -12.59
N ILE A 50 17.79 2.91 -12.83
CA ILE A 50 16.47 2.47 -13.28
C ILE A 50 16.60 1.70 -14.59
N ALA A 51 17.31 2.24 -15.57
CA ALA A 51 17.49 1.63 -16.87
C ALA A 51 18.11 0.22 -16.79
N ALA A 52 19.15 0.04 -15.97
CA ALA A 52 19.77 -1.28 -15.78
C ALA A 52 18.82 -2.28 -15.09
N THR A 53 17.91 -1.79 -14.23
CA THR A 53 16.93 -2.62 -13.54
C THR A 53 15.83 -3.11 -14.48
N VAL A 54 15.38 -2.28 -15.45
CA VAL A 54 14.12 -2.55 -16.17
C VAL A 54 14.28 -2.94 -17.64
N ARG A 55 15.44 -2.65 -18.29
CA ARG A 55 15.65 -2.79 -19.74
C ARG A 55 15.29 -4.16 -20.31
N ASN A 56 15.56 -5.22 -19.59
CA ASN A 56 15.35 -6.59 -20.06
C ASN A 56 14.15 -7.25 -19.37
N ALA A 57 13.42 -6.52 -18.51
CA ALA A 57 12.33 -7.08 -17.73
C ALA A 57 11.09 -7.35 -18.59
N ASP A 58 10.39 -8.46 -18.28
CA ASP A 58 9.08 -8.78 -18.81
C ASP A 58 7.99 -8.08 -17.99
N ALA A 59 8.26 -7.90 -16.69
CA ALA A 59 7.42 -7.17 -15.74
C ALA A 59 8.29 -6.31 -14.82
N VAL A 60 7.82 -5.10 -14.50
CA VAL A 60 8.47 -4.17 -13.58
C VAL A 60 7.53 -3.86 -12.43
N PHE A 61 8.00 -4.11 -11.21
CA PHE A 61 7.26 -3.83 -9.99
C PHE A 61 7.74 -2.52 -9.37
N VAL A 62 6.79 -1.66 -8.99
CA VAL A 62 7.07 -0.37 -8.33
C VAL A 62 6.34 -0.33 -6.98
N ALA A 63 7.12 -0.30 -5.90
CA ALA A 63 6.63 -0.28 -4.52
C ALA A 63 7.40 0.75 -3.68
N VAL A 64 7.35 2.01 -4.09
CA VAL A 64 7.98 3.16 -3.41
C VAL A 64 7.05 3.77 -2.37
N LEU A 65 7.46 4.86 -1.70
CA LEU A 65 6.72 5.39 -0.55
C LEU A 65 5.65 6.43 -0.95
N THR A 66 5.94 7.31 -1.91
CA THR A 66 5.10 8.47 -2.23
C THR A 66 4.73 8.55 -3.70
N ASP A 67 3.66 9.30 -3.99
CA ASP A 67 3.21 9.62 -5.34
C ASP A 67 4.32 10.29 -6.18
N ASP A 68 5.03 11.27 -5.60
CA ASP A 68 6.15 11.95 -6.26
C ASP A 68 7.29 10.98 -6.60
N GLN A 69 7.53 9.99 -5.74
CA GLN A 69 8.51 8.95 -6.04
C GLN A 69 8.04 8.05 -7.19
N VAL A 70 6.74 7.72 -7.28
CA VAL A 70 6.19 6.99 -8.41
C VAL A 70 6.43 7.75 -9.71
N LYS A 71 6.07 9.04 -9.75
CA LYS A 71 6.33 9.90 -10.92
C LYS A 71 7.81 9.96 -11.27
N SER A 72 8.66 10.18 -10.27
CA SER A 72 10.12 10.31 -10.46
C SER A 72 10.80 9.05 -10.99
N VAL A 73 10.32 7.85 -10.58
CA VAL A 73 10.95 6.59 -11.03
C VAL A 73 10.33 6.03 -12.31
N CYS A 74 9.11 6.45 -12.67
CA CYS A 74 8.41 5.89 -13.82
C CYS A 74 8.43 6.80 -15.04
N LEU A 75 8.33 8.14 -14.84
CA LEU A 75 8.14 9.13 -15.90
C LEU A 75 9.46 9.83 -16.29
N GLY A 76 9.43 10.52 -17.42
CA GLY A 76 10.55 11.27 -17.96
C GLY A 76 11.60 10.39 -18.67
N PRO A 77 12.65 11.03 -19.24
CA PRO A 77 13.62 10.34 -20.10
C PRO A 77 14.48 9.31 -19.34
N ASP A 78 14.67 9.49 -18.04
CA ASP A 78 15.41 8.58 -17.15
C ASP A 78 14.48 7.65 -16.37
N GLY A 79 13.17 7.68 -16.63
CA GLY A 79 12.15 6.87 -15.95
C GLY A 79 12.09 5.42 -16.47
N ALA A 80 11.40 4.59 -15.71
CA ALA A 80 11.26 3.17 -16.04
C ALA A 80 10.56 2.96 -17.39
N LEU A 81 9.49 3.71 -17.69
CA LEU A 81 8.72 3.55 -18.92
C LEU A 81 9.57 3.81 -20.18
N ALA A 82 10.46 4.80 -20.14
CA ALA A 82 11.36 5.08 -21.28
C ALA A 82 12.44 4.00 -21.48
N ALA A 83 12.79 3.25 -20.43
CA ALA A 83 13.85 2.26 -20.47
C ALA A 83 13.35 0.81 -20.62
N MET A 84 12.06 0.55 -20.39
CA MET A 84 11.44 -0.77 -20.53
C MET A 84 11.33 -1.18 -22.00
N LYS A 85 11.37 -2.49 -22.25
CA LYS A 85 11.14 -3.00 -23.61
C LYS A 85 9.64 -3.02 -23.97
N PRO A 86 9.27 -2.80 -25.23
CA PRO A 86 7.90 -2.94 -25.70
C PRO A 86 7.32 -4.33 -25.35
N GLY A 87 6.04 -4.37 -24.98
CA GLY A 87 5.34 -5.58 -24.56
C GLY A 87 5.54 -5.96 -23.09
N ALA A 88 6.42 -5.27 -22.35
CA ALA A 88 6.54 -5.44 -20.89
C ALA A 88 5.34 -4.84 -20.13
N THR A 89 5.19 -5.22 -18.86
CA THR A 89 4.12 -4.70 -18.00
C THR A 89 4.71 -3.97 -16.80
N LEU A 90 4.27 -2.74 -16.53
CA LEU A 90 4.51 -2.03 -15.29
C LEU A 90 3.40 -2.36 -14.28
N ILE A 91 3.76 -2.83 -13.10
CA ILE A 91 2.85 -3.17 -11.98
C ILE A 91 3.13 -2.21 -10.84
N GLN A 92 2.19 -1.30 -10.59
CA GLN A 92 2.35 -0.22 -9.62
C GLN A 92 1.58 -0.55 -8.34
N HIS A 93 2.29 -0.59 -7.18
CA HIS A 93 1.74 -0.97 -5.87
C HIS A 93 1.59 0.18 -4.88
N THR A 94 2.30 1.29 -5.11
CA THR A 94 2.30 2.43 -4.17
C THR A 94 0.92 3.09 -4.11
N THR A 95 0.43 3.41 -2.92
CA THR A 95 -0.76 4.26 -2.79
C THR A 95 -0.45 5.67 -3.30
N CYS A 96 -1.12 6.09 -4.36
CA CYS A 96 -0.95 7.37 -5.03
C CYS A 96 -2.29 7.91 -5.55
N ASP A 97 -2.26 9.10 -6.15
CA ASP A 97 -3.42 9.67 -6.84
C ASP A 97 -3.81 8.76 -8.04
N PRO A 98 -5.09 8.41 -8.21
CA PRO A 98 -5.55 7.71 -9.41
C PRO A 98 -5.12 8.37 -10.73
N ALA A 99 -5.03 9.70 -10.77
CA ALA A 99 -4.55 10.42 -11.94
C ALA A 99 -3.09 10.09 -12.27
N THR A 100 -2.26 9.79 -11.27
CA THR A 100 -0.86 9.40 -11.48
C THR A 100 -0.78 8.09 -12.26
N VAL A 101 -1.52 7.05 -11.89
CA VAL A 101 -1.48 5.78 -12.63
C VAL A 101 -2.09 5.92 -14.02
N GLN A 102 -3.06 6.80 -14.21
CA GLN A 102 -3.58 7.12 -15.55
C GLN A 102 -2.51 7.81 -16.42
N GLN A 103 -1.70 8.72 -15.86
CA GLN A 103 -0.54 9.30 -16.52
C GLN A 103 0.51 8.24 -16.88
N LEU A 104 0.77 7.29 -15.98
CA LEU A 104 1.68 6.16 -16.27
C LEU A 104 1.14 5.31 -17.42
N ALA A 105 -0.16 5.04 -17.47
CA ALA A 105 -0.77 4.25 -18.54
C ALA A 105 -0.68 4.96 -19.88
N ALA A 106 -0.94 6.28 -19.93
CA ALA A 106 -0.81 7.08 -21.13
C ALA A 106 0.65 7.10 -21.65
N ALA A 107 1.62 7.40 -20.75
CA ALA A 107 3.04 7.38 -21.10
C ALA A 107 3.52 5.96 -21.48
N GLY A 108 3.04 4.93 -20.81
CA GLY A 108 3.37 3.54 -21.14
C GLY A 108 2.91 3.14 -22.54
N ALA A 109 1.72 3.57 -22.95
CA ALA A 109 1.17 3.28 -24.26
C ALA A 109 2.06 3.83 -25.40
N GLU A 110 2.69 4.99 -25.21
CA GLU A 110 3.63 5.58 -26.18
C GLU A 110 4.87 4.69 -26.43
N HIS A 111 5.22 3.86 -25.44
CA HIS A 111 6.34 2.92 -25.50
C HIS A 111 5.90 1.45 -25.69
N GLY A 112 4.62 1.19 -25.90
CA GLY A 112 4.08 -0.17 -25.98
C GLY A 112 4.15 -0.95 -24.66
N ILE A 113 4.10 -0.26 -23.51
CA ILE A 113 4.13 -0.82 -22.15
C ILE A 113 2.71 -0.85 -21.60
N GLY A 114 2.27 -2.01 -21.13
CA GLY A 114 1.03 -2.13 -20.36
C GLY A 114 1.23 -1.70 -18.92
N VAL A 115 0.22 -1.06 -18.31
CA VAL A 115 0.27 -0.63 -16.90
C VAL A 115 -0.87 -1.27 -16.12
N LEU A 116 -0.54 -1.88 -14.99
CA LEU A 116 -1.48 -2.36 -13.99
C LEU A 116 -1.35 -1.54 -12.71
N ASP A 117 -2.48 -1.08 -12.22
CA ASP A 117 -2.66 -0.37 -10.96
C ASP A 117 -3.03 -1.40 -9.87
N ALA A 118 -2.04 -1.95 -9.17
CA ALA A 118 -2.21 -3.06 -8.25
C ALA A 118 -2.10 -2.62 -6.78
N ALA A 119 -3.13 -1.89 -6.33
CA ALA A 119 -3.21 -1.42 -4.96
C ALA A 119 -3.42 -2.59 -3.97
N LEU A 120 -2.90 -2.44 -2.75
CA LEU A 120 -2.80 -3.54 -1.80
C LEU A 120 -3.50 -3.24 -0.46
N SER A 121 -3.95 -4.32 0.20
CA SER A 121 -4.44 -4.30 1.58
C SER A 121 -3.84 -5.46 2.38
N GLY A 122 -3.21 -5.12 3.47
CA GLY A 122 -2.44 -6.01 4.34
C GLY A 122 -1.08 -5.42 4.67
N GLY A 123 -0.26 -6.19 5.39
CA GLY A 123 1.08 -5.81 5.83
C GLY A 123 2.18 -6.74 5.31
N PRO A 124 3.43 -6.52 5.71
CA PRO A 124 4.55 -7.37 5.33
C PRO A 124 4.36 -8.85 5.69
N HIS A 125 3.66 -9.14 6.78
CA HIS A 125 3.34 -10.50 7.21
C HIS A 125 2.37 -11.21 6.25
N ASP A 126 1.36 -10.47 5.71
CA ASP A 126 0.44 -11.03 4.72
C ASP A 126 1.17 -11.33 3.40
N ILE A 127 2.12 -10.47 2.99
CA ILE A 127 2.97 -10.70 1.82
C ILE A 127 3.81 -11.97 2.03
N ALA A 128 4.48 -12.09 3.18
CA ALA A 128 5.30 -13.26 3.50
C ALA A 128 4.48 -14.55 3.52
N ALA A 129 3.22 -14.47 3.97
CA ALA A 129 2.27 -15.59 3.98
C ALA A 129 1.64 -15.89 2.59
N GLY A 130 1.76 -15.00 1.61
CA GLY A 130 1.10 -15.12 0.31
C GLY A 130 -0.40 -14.79 0.35
N THR A 131 -0.85 -14.04 1.35
CA THR A 131 -2.27 -13.73 1.61
C THR A 131 -2.61 -12.25 1.47
N LEU A 132 -1.71 -11.45 0.88
CA LEU A 132 -1.98 -10.04 0.63
C LEU A 132 -3.19 -9.89 -0.32
N THR A 133 -4.11 -9.00 0.00
CA THR A 133 -5.20 -8.66 -0.93
C THR A 133 -4.71 -7.64 -1.95
N LEU A 134 -4.98 -7.89 -3.24
CA LEU A 134 -4.75 -6.93 -4.32
C LEU A 134 -6.06 -6.53 -4.99
N TRP A 135 -6.19 -5.23 -5.25
CA TRP A 135 -7.18 -4.64 -6.14
C TRP A 135 -6.45 -4.13 -7.38
N VAL A 136 -6.76 -4.74 -8.53
CA VAL A 136 -6.02 -4.47 -9.76
C VAL A 136 -6.93 -3.76 -10.76
N GLY A 137 -6.57 -2.54 -11.11
CA GLY A 137 -7.14 -1.80 -12.24
C GLY A 137 -6.24 -1.92 -13.46
N GLY A 138 -6.84 -2.10 -14.63
CA GLY A 138 -6.13 -2.22 -15.89
C GLY A 138 -6.76 -3.26 -16.82
N ASP A 139 -6.05 -3.59 -17.88
CA ASP A 139 -6.48 -4.57 -18.86
C ASP A 139 -6.46 -5.99 -18.28
N ASP A 140 -7.57 -6.73 -18.41
CA ASP A 140 -7.70 -8.08 -17.86
C ASP A 140 -6.74 -9.08 -18.53
N VAL A 141 -6.38 -8.90 -19.80
CA VAL A 141 -5.39 -9.74 -20.48
C VAL A 141 -4.01 -9.54 -19.88
N LEU A 142 -3.64 -8.29 -19.55
CA LEU A 142 -2.40 -8.00 -18.83
C LEU A 142 -2.42 -8.61 -17.42
N LEU A 143 -3.53 -8.50 -16.72
CA LEU A 143 -3.70 -9.09 -15.40
C LEU A 143 -3.52 -10.61 -15.45
N GLU A 144 -4.20 -11.31 -16.33
CA GLU A 144 -4.09 -12.77 -16.45
C GLU A 144 -2.66 -13.21 -16.83
N ARG A 145 -1.97 -12.47 -17.69
CA ARG A 145 -0.57 -12.74 -18.04
C ARG A 145 0.38 -12.58 -16.85
N THR A 146 0.10 -11.63 -15.96
CA THR A 146 0.95 -11.34 -14.79
C THR A 146 0.45 -11.97 -13.50
N ARG A 147 -0.75 -12.54 -13.49
CA ARG A 147 -1.36 -13.21 -12.34
C ARG A 147 -0.43 -14.22 -11.65
N PRO A 148 0.30 -15.10 -12.36
CA PRO A 148 1.22 -16.04 -11.69
C PRO A 148 2.34 -15.36 -10.88
N LEU A 149 2.74 -14.13 -11.27
CA LEU A 149 3.70 -13.33 -10.49
C LEU A 149 3.05 -12.79 -9.22
N LEU A 150 1.84 -12.25 -9.33
CA LEU A 150 1.09 -11.67 -8.22
C LEU A 150 0.71 -12.74 -7.18
N GLU A 151 0.33 -13.93 -7.62
CA GLU A 151 -0.04 -15.07 -6.76
C GLU A 151 1.12 -15.58 -5.89
N THR A 152 2.36 -15.22 -6.20
CA THR A 152 3.49 -15.56 -5.34
C THR A 152 3.39 -14.92 -3.96
N TYR A 153 2.72 -13.77 -3.81
CA TYR A 153 2.61 -13.03 -2.55
C TYR A 153 1.20 -12.55 -2.21
N ALA A 154 0.20 -12.79 -3.06
CA ALA A 154 -1.14 -12.23 -2.88
C ALA A 154 -2.25 -13.23 -3.16
N SER A 155 -3.28 -13.21 -2.31
CA SER A 155 -4.56 -13.87 -2.47
C SER A 155 -5.56 -13.24 -1.49
N PRO A 156 -6.75 -12.75 -1.94
CA PRO A 156 -7.26 -12.72 -3.30
C PRO A 156 -6.65 -11.62 -4.18
N ILE A 157 -6.69 -11.83 -5.50
CA ILE A 157 -6.37 -10.83 -6.53
C ILE A 157 -7.65 -10.52 -7.30
N MET A 158 -8.11 -9.28 -7.20
CA MET A 158 -9.42 -8.85 -7.70
C MET A 158 -9.24 -7.83 -8.83
N SER A 159 -9.76 -8.12 -10.03
CA SER A 159 -9.94 -7.10 -11.06
C SER A 159 -11.02 -6.11 -10.61
N VAL A 160 -10.73 -4.82 -10.68
CA VAL A 160 -11.64 -3.73 -10.30
C VAL A 160 -11.92 -2.77 -11.47
N GLY A 161 -11.65 -3.21 -12.71
CA GLY A 161 -11.90 -2.50 -13.94
C GLY A 161 -10.71 -1.66 -14.40
N GLU A 162 -10.94 -0.46 -14.92
CA GLU A 162 -9.95 0.36 -15.59
C GLU A 162 -8.80 0.82 -14.69
N VAL A 163 -7.68 1.23 -15.31
CA VAL A 163 -6.53 1.85 -14.63
C VAL A 163 -6.97 3.03 -13.78
N GLY A 164 -6.52 3.06 -12.53
CA GLY A 164 -6.92 4.02 -11.49
C GLY A 164 -7.98 3.48 -10.53
N ASN A 165 -8.71 2.42 -10.90
CA ASN A 165 -9.72 1.85 -10.00
C ASN A 165 -9.10 1.06 -8.84
N GLY A 166 -7.90 0.49 -9.00
CA GLY A 166 -7.14 -0.07 -7.88
C GLY A 166 -6.88 0.98 -6.80
N GLN A 167 -6.37 2.17 -7.20
CA GLN A 167 -6.16 3.28 -6.26
C GLN A 167 -7.48 3.80 -5.69
N ARG A 168 -8.52 3.99 -6.50
CA ARG A 168 -9.84 4.42 -5.99
C ARG A 168 -10.38 3.45 -4.95
N THR A 169 -10.30 2.14 -5.21
CA THR A 169 -10.70 1.11 -4.26
C THR A 169 -9.88 1.18 -2.98
N LYS A 170 -8.55 1.36 -3.10
CA LYS A 170 -7.66 1.53 -1.96
C LYS A 170 -8.03 2.76 -1.12
N LEU A 171 -8.30 3.89 -1.73
CA LEU A 171 -8.66 5.12 -1.04
C LEU A 171 -9.99 4.97 -0.28
N VAL A 172 -11.01 4.38 -0.89
CA VAL A 172 -12.29 4.08 -0.23
C VAL A 172 -12.07 3.11 0.94
N ASN A 173 -11.30 2.04 0.74
CA ASN A 173 -10.96 1.10 1.81
C ASN A 173 -10.26 1.79 2.98
N ASN A 174 -9.28 2.65 2.71
CA ASN A 174 -8.52 3.30 3.77
C ASN A 174 -9.36 4.35 4.53
N ALA A 175 -10.22 5.09 3.83
CA ALA A 175 -11.19 5.99 4.45
C ALA A 175 -12.13 5.23 5.40
N LEU A 176 -12.71 4.13 4.94
CA LEU A 176 -13.59 3.28 5.74
C LEU A 176 -12.83 2.65 6.93
N PHE A 177 -11.64 2.13 6.70
CA PHE A 177 -10.83 1.52 7.75
C PHE A 177 -10.50 2.51 8.88
N VAL A 178 -10.00 3.72 8.54
CA VAL A 178 -9.66 4.74 9.54
C VAL A 178 -10.92 5.24 10.26
N ALA A 179 -12.04 5.40 9.54
CA ALA A 179 -13.30 5.73 10.18
C ALA A 179 -13.75 4.65 11.17
N GLN A 180 -13.63 3.37 10.81
CA GLN A 180 -13.93 2.26 11.72
C GLN A 180 -13.02 2.26 12.95
N VAL A 181 -11.72 2.57 12.81
CA VAL A 181 -10.81 2.74 13.96
C VAL A 181 -11.30 3.87 14.86
N GLY A 182 -11.71 5.00 14.32
CA GLY A 182 -12.31 6.10 15.08
C GLY A 182 -13.56 5.68 15.85
N LEU A 183 -14.45 4.92 15.22
CA LEU A 183 -15.64 4.37 15.89
C LEU A 183 -15.29 3.38 17.00
N VAL A 184 -14.22 2.57 16.85
CA VAL A 184 -13.73 1.68 17.92
C VAL A 184 -13.19 2.48 19.09
N ILE A 185 -12.45 3.57 18.83
CA ILE A 185 -11.98 4.50 19.87
C ILE A 185 -13.17 5.03 20.69
N ASP A 186 -14.20 5.51 20.02
CA ASP A 186 -15.39 6.03 20.68
C ASP A 186 -16.22 4.95 21.41
N ALA A 187 -16.27 3.73 20.86
CA ALA A 187 -16.92 2.60 21.51
C ALA A 187 -16.21 2.21 22.82
N VAL A 188 -14.89 2.21 22.85
CA VAL A 188 -14.10 1.96 24.08
C VAL A 188 -14.33 3.08 25.10
N ARG A 189 -14.37 4.37 24.67
CA ARG A 189 -14.67 5.49 25.54
C ARG A 189 -16.07 5.38 26.15
N LEU A 190 -17.08 5.04 25.33
CA LEU A 190 -18.46 4.80 25.79
C LEU A 190 -18.52 3.67 26.81
N ALA A 191 -17.86 2.52 26.54
CA ALA A 191 -17.80 1.39 27.44
C ALA A 191 -17.20 1.78 28.80
N GLY A 192 -16.12 2.56 28.81
CA GLY A 192 -15.52 3.11 30.04
C GLY A 192 -16.51 3.96 30.85
N SER A 193 -17.33 4.79 30.18
CA SER A 193 -18.39 5.58 30.82
C SER A 193 -19.50 4.70 31.42
N LEU A 194 -19.66 3.46 30.93
CA LEU A 194 -20.62 2.47 31.44
C LEU A 194 -19.97 1.48 32.43
N GLY A 195 -18.72 1.71 32.86
CA GLY A 195 -18.01 0.87 33.80
C GLY A 195 -17.39 -0.40 33.23
N ILE A 196 -17.28 -0.51 31.88
CA ILE A 196 -16.70 -1.66 31.19
C ILE A 196 -15.26 -1.31 30.78
N GLY A 197 -14.28 -2.13 31.20
CA GLY A 197 -12.89 -1.93 30.85
C GLY A 197 -12.60 -2.20 29.37
N GLU A 198 -11.58 -1.52 28.81
CA GLU A 198 -11.16 -1.61 27.40
C GLU A 198 -10.97 -3.05 26.91
N GLN A 199 -10.20 -3.86 27.64
CA GLN A 199 -9.93 -5.24 27.27
C GLN A 199 -11.21 -6.10 27.19
N ALA A 200 -12.13 -5.91 28.14
CA ALA A 200 -13.38 -6.63 28.20
C ALA A 200 -14.28 -6.28 27.00
N ILE A 201 -14.44 -4.98 26.67
CA ILE A 201 -15.30 -4.58 25.55
C ILE A 201 -14.69 -4.98 24.21
N LEU A 202 -13.37 -4.84 24.00
CA LEU A 202 -12.70 -5.27 22.79
C LEU A 202 -12.85 -6.77 22.56
N ALA A 203 -12.72 -7.59 23.60
CA ALA A 203 -12.92 -9.03 23.51
C ALA A 203 -14.39 -9.40 23.20
N ALA A 204 -15.35 -8.77 23.89
CA ALA A 204 -16.77 -9.11 23.78
C ALA A 204 -17.35 -8.73 22.40
N VAL A 205 -17.09 -7.52 21.91
CA VAL A 205 -17.73 -7.00 20.69
C VAL A 205 -17.25 -7.72 19.42
N GLN A 206 -16.07 -8.37 19.46
CA GLN A 206 -15.64 -9.21 18.32
C GLN A 206 -16.59 -10.37 18.01
N HIS A 207 -17.40 -10.80 18.97
CA HIS A 207 -18.37 -11.88 18.82
C HIS A 207 -19.81 -11.37 18.57
N GLY A 208 -20.01 -10.07 18.51
CA GLY A 208 -21.31 -9.43 18.27
C GLY A 208 -21.44 -8.86 16.87
N SER A 209 -22.62 -8.31 16.57
CA SER A 209 -22.91 -7.67 15.29
C SER A 209 -22.12 -6.36 15.05
N GLY A 210 -21.49 -5.81 16.08
CA GLY A 210 -20.56 -4.67 15.98
C GLY A 210 -19.13 -5.07 15.55
N ALA A 211 -18.86 -6.34 15.26
CA ALA A 211 -17.54 -6.81 14.83
C ALA A 211 -17.11 -6.16 13.51
N SER A 212 -15.82 -5.85 13.42
CA SER A 212 -15.20 -5.39 12.17
C SER A 212 -13.73 -5.80 12.14
N ARG A 213 -13.11 -5.78 10.95
CA ARG A 213 -11.66 -6.02 10.83
C ARG A 213 -10.84 -4.99 11.60
N ALA A 214 -11.28 -3.73 11.63
CA ALA A 214 -10.66 -2.67 12.42
C ALA A 214 -10.68 -2.99 13.92
N LEU A 215 -11.84 -3.41 14.44
CA LEU A 215 -11.97 -3.87 15.83
C LEU A 215 -11.03 -5.03 16.14
N GLY A 216 -10.95 -6.05 15.26
CA GLY A 216 -10.05 -7.19 15.44
C GLY A 216 -8.58 -6.79 15.47
N ILE A 217 -8.16 -5.82 14.64
CA ILE A 217 -6.80 -5.26 14.63
C ILE A 217 -6.52 -4.52 15.94
N VAL A 218 -7.47 -3.72 16.44
CA VAL A 218 -7.33 -3.01 17.72
C VAL A 218 -7.24 -4.01 18.88
N ALA A 219 -8.12 -4.99 18.92
CA ALA A 219 -8.13 -5.99 19.99
C ALA A 219 -6.85 -6.84 20.03
N SER A 220 -6.36 -7.29 18.88
CA SER A 220 -5.08 -8.03 18.79
C SER A 220 -3.86 -7.15 19.03
N GLY A 221 -3.98 -5.85 18.86
CA GLY A 221 -2.92 -4.87 19.11
C GLY A 221 -2.74 -4.47 20.57
N GLY A 222 -3.59 -4.94 21.46
CA GLY A 222 -3.50 -4.77 22.91
C GLY A 222 -4.24 -3.55 23.45
N SER A 223 -4.28 -2.44 22.75
CA SER A 223 -5.06 -1.24 23.12
C SER A 223 -5.31 -0.33 21.94
N VAL A 224 -6.30 0.54 22.07
CA VAL A 224 -6.60 1.61 21.09
C VAL A 224 -5.36 2.47 20.85
N ASP A 225 -4.71 2.96 21.90
CA ASP A 225 -3.57 3.88 21.77
C ASP A 225 -2.36 3.21 21.09
N ALA A 226 -2.03 1.96 21.44
CA ALA A 226 -0.94 1.23 20.81
C ALA A 226 -1.17 0.98 19.30
N VAL A 227 -2.41 0.77 18.90
CA VAL A 227 -2.76 0.58 17.47
C VAL A 227 -2.79 1.91 16.74
N ALA A 228 -3.37 2.95 17.32
CA ALA A 228 -3.42 4.29 16.74
C ALA A 228 -2.01 4.82 16.44
N ASP A 229 -1.08 4.69 17.37
CA ASP A 229 0.33 5.07 17.18
C ASP A 229 0.98 4.35 15.98
N ARG A 230 0.74 3.04 15.84
CA ARG A 230 1.26 2.26 14.71
C ARG A 230 0.65 2.67 13.36
N LEU A 231 -0.63 3.02 13.36
CA LEU A 231 -1.34 3.42 12.15
C LEU A 231 -0.93 4.82 11.66
N ALA A 232 -0.63 5.74 12.57
CA ALA A 232 -0.33 7.14 12.27
C ALA A 232 0.76 7.32 11.20
N GLY A 233 1.80 6.48 11.24
CA GLY A 233 2.96 6.59 10.36
C GLY A 233 2.66 6.44 8.86
N PHE A 234 1.57 5.74 8.51
CA PHE A 234 1.20 5.49 7.10
C PHE A 234 -0.21 5.95 6.75
N MET A 235 -1.16 5.93 7.69
CA MET A 235 -2.53 6.36 7.42
C MET A 235 -2.66 7.86 7.18
N ARG A 236 -1.83 8.70 7.82
CA ARG A 236 -1.83 10.15 7.58
C ARG A 236 -1.68 10.48 6.10
N LYS A 237 -0.68 9.89 5.45
CA LYS A 237 -0.43 10.08 4.02
C LYS A 237 -1.64 9.63 3.18
N ASP A 238 -2.15 8.44 3.44
CA ASP A 238 -3.24 7.87 2.65
C ASP A 238 -4.55 8.65 2.81
N ILE A 239 -4.87 9.13 4.04
CA ILE A 239 -6.05 9.98 4.26
C ILE A 239 -5.89 11.36 3.64
N ALA A 240 -4.68 11.92 3.57
CA ALA A 240 -4.44 13.16 2.82
C ALA A 240 -4.77 12.97 1.33
N VAL A 241 -4.36 11.83 0.72
CA VAL A 241 -4.74 11.51 -0.67
C VAL A 241 -6.25 11.31 -0.81
N VAL A 242 -6.92 10.62 0.12
CA VAL A 242 -8.39 10.47 0.12
C VAL A 242 -9.08 11.84 0.06
N ARG A 243 -8.69 12.77 0.94
CA ARG A 243 -9.29 14.11 1.03
C ARG A 243 -9.07 14.91 -0.25
N GLU A 244 -7.86 14.84 -0.80
CA GLU A 244 -7.51 15.56 -2.03
C GLU A 244 -8.27 15.02 -3.24
N VAL A 245 -8.31 13.69 -3.40
CA VAL A 245 -9.05 13.04 -4.50
C VAL A 245 -10.55 13.29 -4.38
N ALA A 246 -11.13 13.20 -3.19
CA ALA A 246 -12.55 13.52 -2.97
C ALA A 246 -12.86 14.98 -3.32
N ARG A 247 -12.02 15.92 -2.87
CA ARG A 247 -12.16 17.36 -3.19
C ARG A 247 -12.07 17.61 -4.69
N SER A 248 -11.09 17.02 -5.37
CA SER A 248 -10.89 17.20 -6.83
C SER A 248 -12.02 16.60 -7.65
N ALA A 249 -12.61 15.50 -7.18
CA ALA A 249 -13.74 14.84 -7.81
C ALA A 249 -15.11 15.45 -7.44
N GLY A 250 -15.16 16.43 -6.53
CA GLY A 250 -16.43 16.96 -5.98
C GLY A 250 -17.24 15.89 -5.22
N ALA A 251 -16.57 14.85 -4.69
CA ALA A 251 -17.22 13.74 -4.00
C ALA A 251 -17.45 14.08 -2.52
N ASP A 252 -18.67 13.80 -2.03
CA ASP A 252 -19.01 13.92 -0.62
C ASP A 252 -18.54 12.66 0.15
N LEU A 253 -17.75 12.87 1.19
CA LEU A 253 -17.33 11.80 2.10
C LEU A 253 -18.41 11.40 3.12
N GLY A 254 -19.48 12.15 3.25
CA GLY A 254 -20.61 11.86 4.13
C GLY A 254 -20.16 11.61 5.58
N LEU A 255 -20.74 10.58 6.21
CA LEU A 255 -20.41 10.19 7.59
C LEU A 255 -18.95 9.76 7.75
N ILE A 256 -18.33 9.18 6.71
CA ILE A 256 -16.89 8.85 6.74
C ILE A 256 -16.09 10.13 6.98
N GLY A 257 -16.39 11.20 6.24
CA GLY A 257 -15.72 12.50 6.39
C GLY A 257 -15.90 13.10 7.80
N ALA A 258 -17.10 13.00 8.35
CA ALA A 258 -17.38 13.46 9.72
C ALA A 258 -16.55 12.71 10.77
N VAL A 259 -16.44 11.38 10.65
CA VAL A 259 -15.60 10.56 11.55
C VAL A 259 -14.12 10.86 11.35
N LEU A 260 -13.65 10.96 10.10
CA LEU A 260 -12.26 11.30 9.79
C LEU A 260 -11.82 12.66 10.36
N SER A 261 -12.76 13.59 10.52
CA SER A 261 -12.52 14.93 11.09
C SER A 261 -12.80 15.00 12.60
N SER A 262 -13.15 13.88 13.24
CA SER A 262 -13.38 13.84 14.68
C SER A 262 -12.06 13.92 15.47
N ASP A 263 -12.13 14.41 16.71
CA ASP A 263 -10.97 14.42 17.64
C ASP A 263 -10.36 13.02 17.84
N ALA A 264 -11.19 11.98 17.84
CA ALA A 264 -10.74 10.61 17.98
C ALA A 264 -9.80 10.19 16.85
N VAL A 265 -10.06 10.60 15.61
CA VAL A 265 -9.23 10.28 14.46
C VAL A 265 -8.10 11.29 14.29
N GLU A 266 -8.41 12.59 14.30
CA GLU A 266 -7.40 13.64 14.04
C GLU A 266 -6.26 13.59 15.07
N LYS A 267 -6.59 13.57 16.37
CA LYS A 267 -5.59 13.64 17.45
C LYS A 267 -4.93 12.30 17.77
N LYS A 268 -5.68 11.19 17.67
CA LYS A 268 -5.12 9.87 18.04
C LYS A 268 -4.54 9.09 16.88
N VAL A 269 -5.18 9.12 15.69
CA VAL A 269 -4.78 8.28 14.57
C VAL A 269 -3.93 9.02 13.54
N LEU A 270 -4.30 10.26 13.20
CA LEU A 270 -3.60 11.00 12.14
C LEU A 270 -2.47 11.88 12.70
N HIS A 271 -2.64 12.45 13.88
CA HIS A 271 -1.68 13.37 14.52
C HIS A 271 -1.51 13.03 16.01
N PRO A 272 -1.05 11.80 16.37
CA PRO A 272 -0.79 11.51 17.78
C PRO A 272 0.20 12.54 18.32
N ALA A 273 -0.12 13.14 19.48
CA ALA A 273 0.70 14.17 20.09
C ALA A 273 2.13 13.68 20.30
N ASP A 274 3.12 14.54 20.02
CA ASP A 274 4.56 14.32 20.24
C ASP A 274 4.93 14.30 21.77
N ASP A 275 3.96 14.05 22.64
CA ASP A 275 4.06 14.14 24.10
C ASP A 275 5.01 13.12 24.78
N ARG A 276 5.72 12.30 24.01
CA ARG A 276 6.64 11.29 24.60
C ARG A 276 8.13 11.65 24.52
N LYS A 277 8.51 12.89 24.21
CA LYS A 277 9.91 13.34 24.32
C LYS A 277 10.24 13.99 25.68
N GLY A 278 9.39 13.82 26.69
CA GLY A 278 9.50 14.50 28.00
C GLY A 278 9.87 13.65 29.21
N THR A 279 10.26 12.38 29.08
CA THR A 279 10.57 11.56 30.28
C THR A 279 11.81 10.67 30.08
N GLN A 280 12.94 11.28 29.77
CA GLN A 280 14.27 10.75 30.07
C GLN A 280 15.18 11.96 30.34
N GLN A 281 15.22 12.40 31.58
CA GLN A 281 16.36 13.03 32.21
C GLN A 281 16.90 12.08 33.27
#